data_09ce374eda6d407d4aeceb26c73231eb
#
_entry.id   09ce374eda6d407d4aeceb26c73231eb
#
_cell.length_a   1.000
_cell.length_b   1.000
_cell.length_c   1.000
_cell.angle_alpha   90.00
_cell.angle_beta   90.00
_cell.angle_gamma   90.00
#
_symmetry.space_group_name_H-M   'P 1'
#
loop_
_entity.id
_entity.type
_entity.pdbx_description
1 polymer ?
#
loop_
_entity_poly.entity_id
_entity_poly.type
_entity_poly.pdbx_seq_one_letter_code
_entity_poly.pdbx_strand_id
1 'polypeptide(L)'
;MLAVVLALASAIGYGGSDFAAGLASRSAPVIQITLLASAVSALIVLAALPFAASPGPSATALAWGFGAGLGGTLGAFALYLGFRHAAFSVAAPLSAVAAAGFSVLAGLLYGERPTTLALTGIALALPAIEIGRAHV
;
A
#
# COMPACT_ATOMS: atom_id res chain seq x y z
N MET A 1 -19.66 13.15 3.59
CA MET A 1 -18.74 14.23 3.20
C MET A 1 -17.40 14.08 3.91
N LEU A 2 -17.33 14.01 5.25
CA LEU A 2 -16.04 13.87 5.99
C LEU A 2 -15.22 12.64 5.56
N ALA A 3 -15.85 11.47 5.41
CA ALA A 3 -15.16 10.25 5.00
C ALA A 3 -14.48 10.38 3.62
N VAL A 4 -15.12 11.05 2.67
CA VAL A 4 -14.54 11.29 1.34
C VAL A 4 -13.34 12.22 1.43
N VAL A 5 -13.43 13.30 2.22
CA VAL A 5 -12.33 14.24 2.44
C VAL A 5 -11.13 13.51 3.07
N LEU A 6 -11.38 12.70 4.11
CA LEU A 6 -10.33 11.91 4.77
C LEU A 6 -9.70 10.87 3.83
N ALA A 7 -10.51 10.22 3.00
CA ALA A 7 -10.01 9.27 2.00
C ALA A 7 -9.11 9.95 0.96
N LEU A 8 -9.52 11.12 0.46
CA LEU A 8 -8.70 11.90 -0.48
C LEU A 8 -7.40 12.40 0.17
N ALA A 9 -7.48 12.92 1.39
CA ALA A 9 -6.29 13.34 2.13
C ALA A 9 -5.32 12.18 2.37
N SER A 10 -5.84 11.00 2.72
CA SER A 10 -5.06 9.77 2.86
C SER A 10 -4.39 9.36 1.54
N ALA A 11 -5.13 9.40 0.43
CA ALA A 11 -4.59 9.06 -0.89
C ALA A 11 -3.45 10.00 -1.32
N ILE A 12 -3.60 11.31 -1.07
CA ILE A 12 -2.55 12.31 -1.33
C ILE A 12 -1.33 12.04 -0.43
N GLY A 13 -1.56 11.76 0.86
CA GLY A 13 -0.49 11.45 1.81
C GLY A 13 0.29 10.21 1.41
N TYR A 14 -0.39 9.11 1.07
CA TYR A 14 0.25 7.88 0.59
C TYR A 14 1.00 8.09 -0.72
N GLY A 15 0.37 8.69 -1.72
CA GLY A 15 1.00 8.96 -3.01
C GLY A 15 2.24 9.86 -2.87
N GLY A 16 2.16 10.90 -2.04
CA GLY A 16 3.28 11.80 -1.75
C GLY A 16 4.44 11.10 -1.03
N SER A 17 4.14 10.27 -0.02
CA SER A 17 5.14 9.50 0.71
C SER A 17 5.83 8.45 -0.17
N ASP A 18 5.07 7.73 -0.99
CA ASP A 18 5.60 6.73 -1.92
C ASP A 18 6.47 7.37 -3.00
N PHE A 19 6.05 8.53 -3.53
CA PHE A 19 6.85 9.30 -4.48
C PHE A 19 8.19 9.75 -3.86
N ALA A 20 8.14 10.33 -2.65
CA ALA A 20 9.34 10.78 -1.95
C ALA A 20 10.28 9.61 -1.62
N ALA A 21 9.76 8.49 -1.11
CA ALA A 21 10.52 7.29 -0.82
C ALA A 21 11.10 6.66 -2.10
N GLY A 22 10.33 6.64 -3.18
CA GLY A 22 10.77 6.18 -4.49
C GLY A 22 11.91 7.02 -5.04
N LEU A 23 11.84 8.35 -4.91
CA LEU A 23 12.92 9.24 -5.32
C LEU A 23 14.20 9.03 -4.47
N ALA A 24 14.04 8.90 -3.15
CA ALA A 24 15.14 8.63 -2.22
C ALA A 24 15.78 7.26 -2.48
N SER A 25 15.01 6.25 -2.88
CA SER A 25 15.50 4.89 -3.17
C SER A 25 16.44 4.82 -4.37
N ARG A 26 16.46 5.85 -5.21
CA ARG A 26 17.40 5.95 -6.35
C ARG A 26 18.81 6.34 -5.92
N SER A 27 18.94 7.04 -4.80
CA SER A 27 20.23 7.57 -4.27
C SER A 27 20.70 6.88 -3.00
N ALA A 28 19.82 6.14 -2.29
CA ALA A 28 20.14 5.48 -1.04
C ALA A 28 19.73 3.99 -1.07
N PRO A 29 20.28 3.13 -0.19
CA PRO A 29 19.87 1.73 -0.08
C PRO A 29 18.38 1.62 0.27
N VAL A 30 17.64 0.85 -0.52
CA VAL A 30 16.18 0.67 -0.35
C VAL A 30 15.81 0.21 1.05
N ILE A 31 16.62 -0.66 1.66
CA ILE A 31 16.39 -1.14 3.02
C ILE A 31 16.39 0.01 4.05
N GLN A 32 17.28 0.98 3.90
CA GLN A 32 17.34 2.14 4.80
C GLN A 32 16.11 3.03 4.65
N ILE A 33 15.67 3.26 3.42
CA ILE A 33 14.45 4.03 3.14
C ILE A 33 13.23 3.34 3.73
N THR A 34 13.10 2.03 3.52
CA THR A 34 11.99 1.24 4.07
C THR A 34 11.98 1.27 5.61
N LEU A 35 13.13 1.06 6.24
CA LEU A 35 13.24 1.09 7.69
C LEU A 35 12.92 2.47 8.26
N LEU A 36 13.42 3.53 7.62
CA LEU A 36 13.13 4.91 8.04
C LEU A 36 11.64 5.22 7.91
N ALA A 37 11.02 4.89 6.77
CA ALA A 37 9.60 5.08 6.54
C ALA A 37 8.75 4.32 7.57
N SER A 38 9.11 3.06 7.86
CA SER A 38 8.42 2.24 8.87
C SER A 38 8.59 2.81 10.27
N ALA A 39 9.78 3.28 10.63
CA ALA A 39 10.04 3.89 11.94
C ALA A 39 9.25 5.20 12.11
N VAL A 40 9.23 6.07 11.11
CA VAL A 40 8.45 7.32 11.14
C VAL A 40 6.95 7.00 11.26
N SER A 41 6.44 6.05 10.47
CA SER A 41 5.04 5.60 10.57
C SER A 41 4.70 5.07 11.95
N ALA A 42 5.57 4.25 12.55
CA ALA A 42 5.38 3.73 13.89
C ALA A 42 5.34 4.85 14.95
N LEU A 43 6.24 5.84 14.85
CA LEU A 43 6.26 7.00 15.75
C LEU A 43 4.96 7.82 15.64
N ILE A 44 4.48 8.07 14.42
CA ILE A 44 3.22 8.79 14.20
C ILE A 44 2.04 8.03 14.81
N VAL A 45 1.96 6.72 14.59
CA VAL A 45 0.89 5.88 15.17
C VAL A 45 0.98 5.87 16.69
N LEU A 46 2.18 5.70 17.27
CA LEU A 46 2.37 5.75 18.71
C LEU A 46 1.97 7.09 19.33
N ALA A 47 2.30 8.20 18.65
CA ALA A 47 1.90 9.54 19.08
C ALA A 47 0.37 9.76 18.97
N ALA A 48 -0.29 9.07 18.04
CA ALA A 48 -1.74 9.15 17.86
C ALA A 48 -2.53 8.26 18.85
N LEU A 49 -1.91 7.25 19.46
CA LEU A 49 -2.57 6.31 20.37
C LEU A 49 -3.34 6.98 21.53
N PRO A 50 -2.81 8.03 22.21
CA PRO A 50 -3.54 8.70 23.29
C PRO A 50 -4.86 9.34 22.87
N PHE A 51 -5.00 9.63 21.57
CA PHE A 51 -6.20 10.24 20.98
C PHE A 51 -7.20 9.22 20.44
N ALA A 52 -6.80 7.93 20.40
CA ALA A 52 -7.68 6.85 19.98
C ALA A 52 -8.58 6.44 21.15
N ALA A 53 -9.88 6.74 21.06
CA ALA A 53 -10.89 6.24 22.01
C ALA A 53 -11.13 4.74 21.75
N SER A 54 -10.19 3.88 22.17
CA SER A 54 -10.28 2.43 21.96
C SER A 54 -10.02 1.70 23.27
N PRO A 55 -10.76 0.63 23.60
CA PRO A 55 -10.30 -0.34 24.60
C PRO A 55 -8.94 -0.87 24.13
N GLY A 56 -8.00 -1.06 25.06
CA GLY A 56 -6.63 -1.46 24.74
C GLY A 56 -6.51 -2.64 23.75
N PRO A 57 -5.34 -2.85 23.15
CA PRO A 57 -5.18 -3.84 22.09
C PRO A 57 -5.43 -5.26 22.60
N SER A 58 -6.30 -6.00 21.93
CA SER A 58 -6.48 -7.44 22.20
C SER A 58 -5.31 -8.24 21.59
N ALA A 59 -5.04 -9.44 22.13
CA ALA A 59 -4.02 -10.33 21.57
C ALA A 59 -4.27 -10.65 20.09
N THR A 60 -5.53 -10.80 19.70
CA THR A 60 -5.93 -11.03 18.30
C THR A 60 -5.63 -9.81 17.44
N ALA A 61 -5.91 -8.60 17.91
CA ALA A 61 -5.60 -7.37 17.19
C ALA A 61 -4.08 -7.20 17.01
N LEU A 62 -3.29 -7.54 18.02
CA LEU A 62 -1.83 -7.49 17.94
C LEU A 62 -1.29 -8.51 16.92
N ALA A 63 -1.81 -9.75 16.91
CA ALA A 63 -1.39 -10.77 15.95
C ALA A 63 -1.70 -10.36 14.50
N TRP A 64 -2.91 -9.88 14.23
CA TRP A 64 -3.27 -9.38 12.90
C TRP A 64 -2.50 -8.12 12.52
N GLY A 65 -2.29 -7.20 13.46
CA GLY A 65 -1.49 -5.99 13.26
C GLY A 65 -0.03 -6.32 12.93
N PHE A 66 0.55 -7.31 13.60
CA PHE A 66 1.91 -7.78 13.31
C PHE A 66 2.01 -8.38 11.89
N GLY A 67 1.08 -9.26 11.52
CA GLY A 67 1.03 -9.85 10.18
C GLY A 67 0.85 -8.78 9.09
N ALA A 68 -0.07 -7.84 9.29
CA ALA A 68 -0.29 -6.73 8.37
C ALA A 68 0.94 -5.81 8.28
N GLY A 69 1.62 -5.54 9.39
CA GLY A 69 2.85 -4.73 9.43
C GLY A 69 4.00 -5.39 8.67
N LEU A 70 4.21 -6.69 8.84
CA LEU A 70 5.20 -7.45 8.06
C LEU A 70 4.88 -7.41 6.57
N GLY A 71 3.64 -7.73 6.19
CA GLY A 71 3.21 -7.72 4.80
C GLY A 71 3.34 -6.34 4.17
N GLY A 72 2.92 -5.28 4.89
CA GLY A 72 3.03 -3.90 4.44
C GLY A 72 4.48 -3.45 4.26
N THR A 73 5.37 -3.80 5.19
CA THR A 73 6.80 -3.46 5.08
C THR A 73 7.48 -4.18 3.91
N LEU A 74 7.17 -5.46 3.69
CA LEU A 74 7.67 -6.21 2.54
C LEU A 74 7.13 -5.66 1.23
N GLY A 75 5.85 -5.28 1.19
CA GLY A 75 5.23 -4.64 0.04
C GLY A 75 5.87 -3.29 -0.29
N ALA A 76 6.10 -2.43 0.72
CA ALA A 76 6.79 -1.16 0.55
C ALA A 76 8.24 -1.35 0.06
N PHE A 77 8.97 -2.32 0.64
CA PHE A 77 10.31 -2.65 0.19
C PHE A 77 10.33 -3.07 -1.29
N ALA A 78 9.41 -3.95 -1.70
CA ALA A 78 9.30 -4.39 -3.09
C ALA A 78 8.93 -3.22 -4.03
N LEU A 79 8.01 -2.34 -3.61
CA LEU A 79 7.62 -1.14 -4.35
C LEU A 79 8.81 -0.18 -4.55
N TYR A 80 9.55 0.12 -3.48
CA TYR A 80 10.71 1.02 -3.55
C TYR A 80 11.86 0.41 -4.36
N LEU A 81 12.02 -0.91 -4.31
CA LEU A 81 12.93 -1.62 -5.20
C LEU A 81 12.50 -1.50 -6.66
N GLY A 82 11.20 -1.58 -6.92
CA GLY A 82 10.61 -1.33 -8.24
C GLY A 82 10.90 0.09 -8.73
N PHE A 83 10.72 1.11 -7.89
CA PHE A 83 11.03 2.51 -8.22
C PHE A 83 12.52 2.78 -8.49
N ARG A 84 13.39 2.00 -7.88
CA ARG A 84 14.83 2.08 -8.12
C ARG A 84 15.22 1.59 -9.51
N HIS A 85 14.56 0.54 -10.02
CA HIS A 85 14.93 -0.16 -11.24
C HIS A 85 14.00 0.10 -12.44
N ALA A 86 12.83 0.69 -12.21
CA ALA A 86 11.82 0.95 -13.24
C ALA A 86 11.32 2.40 -13.18
N ALA A 87 10.60 2.82 -14.23
CA ALA A 87 9.91 4.10 -14.23
C ALA A 87 8.75 4.08 -13.23
N PHE A 88 8.49 5.21 -12.56
CA PHE A 88 7.35 5.36 -11.65
C PHE A 88 6.01 5.07 -12.33
N SER A 89 5.89 5.45 -13.60
CA SER A 89 4.70 5.19 -14.44
C SER A 89 4.38 3.71 -14.62
N VAL A 90 5.35 2.81 -14.39
CA VAL A 90 5.17 1.36 -14.49
C VAL A 90 5.06 0.73 -13.10
N ALA A 91 5.96 1.08 -12.19
CA ALA A 91 6.04 0.42 -10.88
C ALA A 91 4.82 0.72 -10.00
N ALA A 92 4.32 1.96 -9.99
CA ALA A 92 3.18 2.34 -9.16
C ALA A 92 1.85 1.68 -9.59
N PRO A 93 1.44 1.72 -10.88
CA PRO A 93 0.24 1.00 -11.32
C PRO A 93 0.35 -0.51 -11.13
N LEU A 94 1.51 -1.11 -11.38
CA LEU A 94 1.71 -2.55 -11.20
C LEU A 94 1.55 -2.95 -9.73
N SER A 95 2.10 -2.15 -8.81
CA SER A 95 1.94 -2.36 -7.37
C SER A 95 0.47 -2.25 -6.95
N ALA A 96 -0.26 -1.25 -7.44
CA ALA A 96 -1.67 -1.05 -7.12
C ALA A 96 -2.53 -2.24 -7.58
N VAL A 97 -2.29 -2.75 -8.79
CA VAL A 97 -3.01 -3.93 -9.30
C VAL A 97 -2.62 -5.20 -8.55
N ALA A 98 -1.35 -5.38 -8.19
CA ALA A 98 -0.91 -6.50 -7.37
C ALA A 98 -1.61 -6.47 -6.00
N ALA A 99 -1.68 -5.30 -5.34
CA ALA A 99 -2.36 -5.14 -4.06
C ALA A 99 -3.86 -5.46 -4.16
N ALA A 100 -4.55 -4.98 -5.21
CA ALA A 100 -5.94 -5.30 -5.47
C ALA A 100 -6.14 -6.81 -5.73
N GLY A 101 -5.27 -7.42 -6.52
CA GLY A 101 -5.29 -8.86 -6.80
C GLY A 101 -5.11 -9.71 -5.55
N PHE A 102 -4.15 -9.37 -4.69
CA PHE A 102 -3.95 -10.04 -3.40
C PHE A 102 -5.15 -9.89 -2.47
N SER A 103 -5.78 -8.72 -2.43
CA SER A 103 -6.98 -8.49 -1.61
C SER A 103 -8.15 -9.36 -2.07
N VAL A 104 -8.34 -9.50 -3.38
CA VAL A 104 -9.39 -10.37 -3.96
C VAL A 104 -9.09 -11.83 -3.68
N LEU A 105 -7.84 -12.28 -3.87
CA LEU A 105 -7.45 -13.66 -3.57
C LEU A 105 -7.67 -13.99 -2.09
N ALA A 106 -7.30 -13.09 -1.19
CA ALA A 106 -7.56 -13.24 0.24
C ALA A 106 -9.05 -13.34 0.52
N GLY A 107 -9.88 -12.44 -0.02
CA GLY A 107 -11.33 -12.49 0.12
C GLY A 107 -11.94 -13.82 -0.35
N LEU A 108 -11.50 -14.33 -1.51
CA LEU A 108 -11.92 -15.63 -2.03
C LEU A 108 -11.55 -16.78 -1.09
N LEU A 109 -10.35 -16.77 -0.50
CA LEU A 109 -9.92 -17.79 0.47
C LEU A 109 -10.75 -17.75 1.76
N TYR A 110 -11.23 -16.57 2.16
CA TYR A 110 -12.16 -16.41 3.28
C TYR A 110 -13.63 -16.65 2.91
N GLY A 111 -13.91 -17.10 1.68
CA GLY A 111 -15.26 -17.44 1.20
C GLY A 111 -16.08 -16.25 0.73
N GLU A 112 -15.49 -15.07 0.60
CA GLU A 112 -16.13 -13.92 0.00
C GLU A 112 -16.36 -14.17 -1.50
N ARG A 113 -17.52 -13.72 -2.00
CA ARG A 113 -17.84 -13.79 -3.43
C ARG A 113 -17.81 -12.38 -4.00
N PRO A 114 -16.76 -12.00 -4.73
CA PRO A 114 -16.70 -10.68 -5.35
C PRO A 114 -17.87 -10.51 -6.32
N THR A 115 -18.44 -9.33 -6.33
CA THR A 115 -19.51 -8.97 -7.26
C THR A 115 -18.97 -8.97 -8.69
N THR A 116 -19.85 -9.17 -9.67
CA THR A 116 -19.48 -9.06 -11.11
C THR A 116 -18.85 -7.71 -11.43
N LEU A 117 -19.29 -6.64 -10.77
CA LEU A 117 -18.69 -5.29 -10.91
C LEU A 117 -17.24 -5.24 -10.43
N ALA A 118 -16.92 -5.91 -9.31
CA ALA A 118 -15.55 -6.00 -8.81
C ALA A 118 -14.65 -6.81 -9.75
N LEU A 119 -15.14 -7.93 -10.27
CA LEU A 119 -14.42 -8.75 -11.26
C LEU A 119 -14.18 -7.99 -12.56
N THR A 120 -15.15 -7.21 -13.06
CA THR A 120 -14.96 -6.39 -14.25
C THR A 120 -13.93 -5.28 -14.01
N GLY A 121 -13.93 -4.66 -12.83
CA GLY A 121 -12.92 -3.65 -12.46
C GLY A 121 -11.50 -4.21 -12.49
N ILE A 122 -11.29 -5.41 -11.94
CA ILE A 122 -9.99 -6.10 -11.96
C ILE A 122 -9.58 -6.47 -13.39
N ALA A 123 -10.52 -7.01 -14.18
CA ALA A 123 -10.25 -7.37 -15.58
C ALA A 123 -9.87 -6.15 -16.43
N LEU A 124 -10.42 -4.97 -16.16
CA LEU A 124 -10.10 -3.72 -16.86
C LEU A 124 -8.76 -3.11 -16.38
N ALA A 125 -8.34 -3.39 -15.17
CA ALA A 125 -7.07 -2.87 -14.64
C ALA A 125 -5.85 -3.51 -15.33
N LEU A 126 -5.92 -4.77 -15.73
CA LEU A 126 -4.84 -5.48 -16.42
C LEU A 126 -4.45 -4.83 -17.77
N PRO A 127 -5.37 -4.59 -18.72
CA PRO A 127 -5.02 -3.92 -19.99
C PRO A 127 -4.60 -2.47 -19.80
N ALA A 128 -5.08 -1.77 -18.75
CA ALA A 128 -4.65 -0.40 -18.47
C ALA A 128 -3.15 -0.30 -18.16
N ILE A 129 -2.57 -1.33 -17.52
CA ILE A 129 -1.12 -1.41 -17.27
C ILE A 129 -0.35 -1.62 -18.58
N GLU A 130 -0.84 -2.50 -19.43
CA GLU A 130 -0.20 -2.79 -20.73
C GLU A 130 -0.14 -1.54 -21.61
N ILE A 131 -1.23 -0.76 -21.65
CA ILE A 131 -1.29 0.51 -22.39
C ILE A 131 -0.28 1.53 -21.81
N GLY A 132 -0.16 1.60 -20.47
CA GLY A 132 0.82 2.47 -19.81
C GLY A 132 2.27 2.08 -20.13
N ARG A 133 2.57 0.80 -20.32
CA ARG A 133 3.91 0.30 -20.69
C ARG A 133 4.27 0.58 -22.13
N ALA A 134 3.30 0.62 -23.03
CA ALA A 134 3.55 0.82 -24.47
C ALA A 134 3.94 2.26 -24.83
N HIS A 135 3.78 3.22 -23.90
CA HIS A 135 4.04 4.64 -24.11
C HIS A 135 5.30 5.14 -23.36
N VAL A 136 6.11 4.27 -22.81
CA VAL A 136 7.39 4.55 -22.11
C VAL A 136 8.55 3.86 -22.84
#